data_e4b65ac15a7465f6d25f9df81db7549d
#
_entry.id   e4b65ac15a7465f6d25f9df81db7549d
#
_cell.length_a   1.000
_cell.length_b   1.000
_cell.length_c   1.000
_cell.angle_alpha   90.00
_cell.angle_beta   90.00
_cell.angle_gamma   90.00
#
_symmetry.space_group_name_H-M   'P 1'
#
loop_
_entity.id
_entity.type
_entity.pdbx_description
1 polymer ?
#
loop_
_entity_poly.entity_id
_entity_poly.type
_entity_poly.pdbx_seq_one_letter_code
_entity_poly.pdbx_strand_id
1 'polypeptide(L)' 'DSVMRIDADGEKQMIRRTLDKCGGNLSAVASQLGITRQTLYNKMKKFGL' A
#
# COMPACT_ATOMS: atom_id res chain seq x y z
N ASP A 1 17.49 -4.70 -14.47
CA ASP A 1 17.57 -5.04 -13.90
C ASP A 1 17.07 -4.96 -12.77
N SER A 2 17.17 -4.86 -12.15
CA SER A 2 16.70 -4.73 -11.24
C SER A 2 15.52 -5.11 -10.96
N VAL A 3 15.17 -5.90 -11.37
CA VAL A 3 13.95 -6.34 -11.28
C VAL A 3 13.47 -6.74 -10.00
N MET A 4 14.22 -7.19 -9.12
CA MET A 4 13.74 -7.64 -7.88
C MET A 4 13.72 -6.59 -6.85
N ARG A 5 13.94 -5.38 -7.20
CA ARG A 5 13.97 -4.37 -6.23
C ARG A 5 12.61 -3.94 -5.82
N ILE A 6 12.32 -3.87 -4.56
CA ILE A 6 11.11 -3.30 -4.02
C ILE A 6 11.49 -1.96 -3.44
N ASP A 7 11.22 -0.91 -4.19
CA ASP A 7 11.52 0.42 -3.71
C ASP A 7 10.20 1.15 -3.48
N ALA A 8 10.25 2.46 -3.39
CA ALA A 8 9.05 3.24 -3.10
C ALA A 8 7.97 3.03 -4.15
N ASP A 9 8.37 2.91 -5.40
CA ASP A 9 7.39 2.70 -6.47
C ASP A 9 6.71 1.35 -6.34
N GLY A 10 7.46 0.33 -6.00
CA GLY A 10 6.88 -0.99 -5.84
C GLY A 10 5.90 -1.04 -4.69
N GLU A 11 6.24 -0.38 -3.60
CA GLU A 11 5.36 -0.34 -2.44
C GLU A 11 4.10 0.45 -2.75
N LYS A 12 4.24 1.56 -3.44
CA LYS A 12 3.10 2.38 -3.82
C LYS A 12 2.12 1.58 -4.68
N GLN A 13 2.65 0.86 -5.65
CA GLN A 13 1.81 0.08 -6.53
C GLN A 13 1.12 -1.05 -5.79
N MET A 14 1.80 -1.67 -4.86
CA MET A 14 1.20 -2.73 -4.08
C MET A 14 0.02 -2.19 -3.27
N ILE A 15 0.19 -1.04 -2.64
CA ILE A 15 -0.89 -0.43 -1.87
C ILE A 15 -2.05 -0.08 -2.79
N ARG A 16 -1.77 0.46 -3.95
CA ARG A 16 -2.82 0.81 -4.89
C ARG A 16 -3.62 -0.40 -5.34
N ARG A 17 -2.93 -1.47 -5.67
CA ARG A 17 -3.60 -2.69 -6.06
C ARG A 17 -4.48 -3.23 -4.96
N THR A 18 -3.94 -3.24 -3.75
CA THR A 18 -4.70 -3.75 -2.61
C THR A 18 -5.91 -2.87 -2.37
N LEU A 19 -5.77 -1.57 -2.52
CA LEU A 19 -6.88 -0.65 -2.41
C LEU A 19 -7.98 -0.98 -3.40
N ASP A 20 -7.60 -1.23 -4.64
CA ASP A 20 -8.54 -1.62 -5.68
C ASP A 20 -9.25 -2.90 -5.33
N LYS A 21 -8.52 -3.88 -4.87
CA LYS A 21 -9.11 -5.15 -4.50
C LYS A 21 -10.09 -5.03 -3.35
N CYS A 22 -9.79 -4.15 -2.42
CA CYS A 22 -10.63 -3.98 -1.25
C CYS A 22 -11.71 -2.92 -1.44
N GLY A 23 -11.83 -2.40 -2.65
CA GLY A 23 -12.87 -1.41 -2.94
C GLY A 23 -12.70 -0.12 -2.16
N GLY A 24 -11.48 0.23 -1.83
CA GLY A 24 -11.20 1.45 -1.08
C GLY A 24 -11.34 1.31 0.42
N ASN A 25 -11.54 0.10 0.91
CA ASN A 25 -11.69 -0.15 2.34
C ASN A 25 -10.32 -0.18 3.01
N LEU A 26 -9.97 0.90 3.69
CA LEU A 26 -8.64 1.03 4.28
C LEU A 26 -8.40 0.01 5.38
N SER A 27 -9.41 -0.34 6.13
CA SER A 27 -9.26 -1.37 7.16
C SER A 27 -8.86 -2.70 6.54
N ALA A 28 -9.52 -3.06 5.45
CA ALA A 28 -9.20 -4.30 4.76
C ALA A 28 -7.80 -4.25 4.17
N VAL A 29 -7.42 -3.10 3.62
CA VAL A 29 -6.09 -2.96 3.04
C VAL A 29 -5.03 -3.13 4.11
N ALA A 30 -5.20 -2.48 5.26
CA ALA A 30 -4.22 -2.59 6.34
C ALA A 30 -4.11 -4.03 6.80
N SER A 31 -5.24 -4.71 6.93
CA SER A 31 -5.26 -6.10 7.34
C SER A 31 -4.52 -6.98 6.34
N GLN A 32 -4.76 -6.76 5.06
CA GLN A 32 -4.11 -7.54 4.02
C GLN A 32 -2.60 -7.32 4.02
N LEU A 33 -2.18 -6.11 4.29
CA LEU A 33 -0.75 -5.79 4.28
C LEU A 33 -0.08 -6.12 5.61
N GLY A 34 -0.86 -6.48 6.62
CA GLY A 34 -0.30 -6.81 7.91
C GLY A 34 0.20 -5.60 8.68
N ILE A 35 -0.42 -4.45 8.48
CA ILE A 35 -0.03 -3.22 9.16
C ILE A 35 -1.26 -2.58 9.79
N THR A 36 -1.04 -1.58 10.64
CA THR A 36 -2.15 -0.86 11.24
C THR A 36 -2.67 0.18 10.26
N ARG A 37 -3.89 0.65 10.51
CA ARG A 37 -4.46 1.70 9.68
C ARG A 37 -3.62 2.97 9.73
N GLN A 38 -3.11 3.28 10.90
CA GLN A 38 -2.28 4.47 11.05
C GLN A 38 -1.05 4.38 10.15
N THR A 39 -0.41 3.22 10.15
CA THR A 39 0.75 3.01 9.28
C THR A 39 0.36 3.14 7.81
N LEU A 40 -0.81 2.60 7.47
CA LEU A 40 -1.28 2.69 6.10
C LEU A 40 -1.50 4.15 5.69
N TYR A 41 -2.13 4.95 6.55
CA TYR A 41 -2.34 6.37 6.26
C TYR A 41 -1.01 7.08 6.04
N ASN A 42 -0.03 6.79 6.90
CA ASN A 42 1.28 7.40 6.76
C ASN A 42 1.91 7.06 5.42
N LYS A 43 1.79 5.82 5.01
CA LYS A 43 2.35 5.40 3.73
C LYS A 43 1.61 6.04 2.56
N MET A 44 0.31 6.10 2.65
CA MET A 44 -0.48 6.72 1.59
C MET A 44 -0.11 8.18 1.43
N LYS A 45 0.05 8.87 2.55
CA LYS A 45 0.44 10.27 2.52
C LYS A 45 1.83 10.42 1.90
N LYS A 46 2.73 9.53 2.27
CA LYS A 46 4.09 9.58 1.76
C LYS A 46 4.12 9.38 0.25
N PHE A 47 3.27 8.53 -0.27
CA PHE A 47 3.24 8.20 -1.68
C PHE A 47 2.26 9.04 -2.49
N GLY A 48 1.52 9.90 -1.84
CA GLY A 48 0.56 10.73 -2.54
C GLY A 48 -0.68 9.99 -2.99
N LEU A 49 -1.07 9.00 -2.23
CA LEU A 49 -2.28 8.24 -2.58
C LEU A 49 -3.55 8.77 -1.85
#